data_4283af6597ea0656dc752c3bc585dcbb
#
_entry.id   4283af6597ea0656dc752c3bc585dcbb
#
_cell.length_a   1.000
_cell.length_b   1.000
_cell.length_c   1.000
_cell.angle_alpha   90.00
_cell.angle_beta   90.00
_cell.angle_gamma   90.00
#
_symmetry.space_group_name_H-M   'P 1'
#
loop_
_entity.id
_entity.type
_entity.pdbx_description
1 polymer ?
#
loop_
_entity_poly.entity_id
_entity_poly.type
_entity_poly.pdbx_seq_one_letter_code
_entity_poly.pdbx_strand_id
1 'polypeptide(L)'
;MCQNCGYNSPKYLGRCPNCGSWSSFVEEVEIAEVKNARVSLTGEKTKPMKLAEVTSINVNRTKTEMEEFNRVLGGGVVPGSLVLIGGDPGIGKSTLLLQVSTQLSQVGTVLYVSGEESAQQIKLRAERLGDIDSEFYLYAETNMQSVRAEVERIQPDFLIIDSIQTIMSPEISGVQGSVSQVREVTAELMQLAKTNNIRTKTNVIFDVCLFLFSKIVCFIIY
;
A
#
# COMPACT_ATOMS: atom_id res chain seq x y z
N MET A 1 -8.43 -9.58 -38.02
CA MET A 1 -7.68 -9.14 -39.25
C MET A 1 -7.81 -10.19 -40.36
N CYS A 2 -7.90 -9.81 -41.63
CA CYS A 2 -7.90 -10.75 -42.78
C CYS A 2 -6.47 -11.26 -43.03
N GLN A 3 -6.24 -12.58 -42.98
CA GLN A 3 -4.91 -13.18 -43.17
C GLN A 3 -4.36 -13.02 -44.57
N ASN A 4 -5.21 -12.73 -45.57
CA ASN A 4 -4.80 -12.66 -46.96
C ASN A 4 -4.37 -11.25 -47.41
N CYS A 5 -4.93 -10.19 -46.81
CA CYS A 5 -4.65 -8.81 -47.26
C CYS A 5 -4.48 -7.80 -46.10
N GLY A 6 -4.52 -8.23 -44.86
CA GLY A 6 -4.34 -7.35 -43.72
C GLY A 6 -5.52 -6.42 -43.39
N TYR A 7 -6.65 -6.51 -44.07
CA TYR A 7 -7.81 -5.68 -43.83
C TYR A 7 -8.35 -5.93 -42.41
N ASN A 8 -8.52 -4.85 -41.64
CA ASN A 8 -9.00 -4.93 -40.27
C ASN A 8 -10.49 -4.60 -40.17
N SER A 9 -11.27 -5.38 -39.42
CA SER A 9 -12.70 -5.17 -39.21
C SER A 9 -13.06 -5.41 -37.74
N PRO A 10 -13.87 -4.54 -37.12
CA PRO A 10 -14.32 -4.71 -35.73
C PRO A 10 -15.30 -5.87 -35.55
N LYS A 11 -15.78 -6.49 -36.64
CA LYS A 11 -16.70 -7.63 -36.64
C LYS A 11 -16.18 -8.73 -37.52
N TYR A 12 -16.48 -9.98 -37.19
CA TYR A 12 -16.22 -11.10 -38.07
C TYR A 12 -17.02 -10.97 -39.37
N LEU A 13 -16.32 -11.02 -40.49
CA LEU A 13 -16.92 -11.00 -41.85
C LEU A 13 -16.61 -12.33 -42.52
N GLY A 14 -17.63 -13.04 -42.93
CA GLY A 14 -17.44 -14.31 -43.66
C GLY A 14 -16.67 -14.16 -44.97
N ARG A 15 -16.71 -12.95 -45.59
CA ARG A 15 -15.96 -12.60 -46.80
C ARG A 15 -15.27 -11.27 -46.60
N CYS A 16 -14.01 -11.20 -46.98
CA CYS A 16 -13.24 -9.96 -46.89
C CYS A 16 -13.68 -8.95 -47.97
N PRO A 17 -14.07 -7.71 -47.58
CA PRO A 17 -14.52 -6.70 -48.54
C PRO A 17 -13.36 -6.16 -49.42
N ASN A 18 -12.11 -6.29 -48.95
CA ASN A 18 -10.94 -5.78 -49.66
C ASN A 18 -10.38 -6.78 -50.72
N CYS A 19 -10.20 -8.06 -50.33
CA CYS A 19 -9.61 -9.06 -51.25
C CYS A 19 -10.59 -10.15 -51.70
N GLY A 20 -11.84 -10.16 -51.20
CA GLY A 20 -12.89 -11.12 -51.60
C GLY A 20 -12.72 -12.54 -51.04
N SER A 21 -11.67 -12.82 -50.28
CA SER A 21 -11.40 -14.15 -49.69
C SER A 21 -12.45 -14.52 -48.64
N TRP A 22 -12.90 -15.77 -48.66
CA TRP A 22 -13.84 -16.32 -47.70
C TRP A 22 -13.08 -16.91 -46.50
N SER A 23 -13.71 -16.86 -45.31
CA SER A 23 -13.20 -17.44 -44.06
C SER A 23 -11.76 -17.06 -43.73
N SER A 24 -11.33 -15.89 -44.14
CA SER A 24 -9.94 -15.40 -43.97
C SER A 24 -9.73 -14.47 -42.77
N PHE A 25 -10.80 -14.26 -41.95
CA PHE A 25 -10.69 -13.48 -40.72
C PHE A 25 -10.30 -14.37 -39.56
N VAL A 26 -9.21 -14.02 -38.90
CA VAL A 26 -8.82 -14.56 -37.62
C VAL A 26 -9.06 -13.47 -36.57
N GLU A 27 -9.68 -13.86 -35.46
CA GLU A 27 -9.79 -13.02 -34.30
C GLU A 27 -8.39 -12.90 -33.69
N GLU A 28 -7.67 -11.85 -34.02
CA GLU A 28 -6.57 -11.42 -33.18
C GLU A 28 -7.20 -10.80 -31.94
N VAL A 29 -7.09 -11.49 -30.83
CA VAL A 29 -7.24 -10.86 -29.52
C VAL A 29 -6.10 -9.87 -29.46
N GLU A 30 -6.33 -8.60 -29.88
CA GLU A 30 -5.54 -7.52 -29.36
C GLU A 30 -5.70 -7.66 -27.82
N ILE A 31 -4.67 -8.21 -27.19
CA ILE A 31 -4.46 -8.00 -25.78
C ILE A 31 -4.29 -6.49 -25.73
N ALA A 32 -5.42 -5.77 -25.54
CA ALA A 32 -5.38 -4.39 -25.14
C ALA A 32 -4.36 -4.41 -24.02
N GLU A 33 -3.21 -3.78 -24.22
CA GLU A 33 -2.31 -3.46 -23.13
C GLU A 33 -3.20 -2.75 -22.14
N VAL A 34 -3.68 -3.54 -21.19
CA VAL A 34 -4.36 -3.01 -20.01
C VAL A 34 -3.30 -2.09 -19.46
N LYS A 35 -3.52 -0.78 -19.57
CA LYS A 35 -2.72 0.26 -18.93
C LYS A 35 -2.85 0.19 -17.39
N ASN A 36 -3.11 -0.97 -16.87
CA ASN A 36 -2.69 -1.43 -15.59
C ASN A 36 -1.21 -1.80 -15.76
N ALA A 37 -0.38 -0.77 -15.94
CA ALA A 37 1.01 -0.92 -15.63
C ALA A 37 1.02 -1.42 -14.18
N ARG A 38 1.15 -2.75 -14.02
CA ARG A 38 1.75 -3.29 -12.81
C ARG A 38 3.08 -2.58 -12.78
N VAL A 39 3.13 -1.50 -12.00
CA VAL A 39 4.35 -0.75 -11.79
C VAL A 39 5.35 -1.81 -11.33
N SER A 40 6.32 -2.06 -12.17
CA SER A 40 7.46 -2.90 -11.79
C SER A 40 8.04 -2.23 -10.57
N LEU A 41 7.93 -2.86 -9.42
CA LEU A 41 8.28 -2.30 -8.10
C LEU A 41 9.76 -1.91 -8.01
N THR A 42 10.54 -2.29 -9.02
CA THR A 42 11.93 -1.85 -9.25
C THR A 42 12.05 -1.62 -10.74
N GLY A 43 12.39 -0.41 -11.17
CA GLY A 43 12.54 -0.04 -12.59
C GLY A 43 13.60 -0.84 -13.37
N GLU A 44 14.20 -1.86 -12.75
CA GLU A 44 15.14 -2.79 -13.37
C GLU A 44 14.44 -4.11 -13.69
N LYS A 45 14.61 -4.60 -14.91
CA LYS A 45 14.21 -5.95 -15.31
C LYS A 45 15.09 -6.96 -14.58
N THR A 46 14.69 -7.36 -13.38
CA THR A 46 15.39 -8.39 -12.62
C THR A 46 15.23 -9.73 -13.31
N LYS A 47 16.35 -10.41 -13.57
CA LYS A 47 16.33 -11.79 -14.06
C LYS A 47 16.09 -12.74 -12.88
N PRO A 48 15.40 -13.87 -13.09
CA PRO A 48 15.31 -14.90 -12.06
C PRO A 48 16.71 -15.35 -11.64
N MET A 49 16.94 -15.44 -10.32
CA MET A 49 18.21 -15.92 -9.75
C MET A 49 17.92 -17.05 -8.77
N LYS A 50 18.91 -17.91 -8.54
CA LYS A 50 18.76 -18.99 -7.56
C LYS A 50 18.77 -18.42 -6.14
N LEU A 51 17.93 -18.92 -5.27
CA LEU A 51 17.87 -18.46 -3.87
C LEU A 51 19.23 -18.56 -3.16
N ALA A 52 20.04 -19.55 -3.49
CA ALA A 52 21.38 -19.72 -2.93
C ALA A 52 22.38 -18.62 -3.36
N GLU A 53 22.10 -17.91 -4.44
CA GLU A 53 22.91 -16.80 -4.96
C GLU A 53 22.48 -15.45 -4.36
N VAL A 54 21.35 -15.42 -3.65
CA VAL A 54 20.86 -14.22 -2.98
C VAL A 54 21.64 -14.03 -1.68
N THR A 55 22.42 -12.95 -1.62
CA THR A 55 23.12 -12.57 -0.38
C THR A 55 22.12 -12.19 0.69
N SER A 56 22.10 -12.89 1.81
CA SER A 56 21.29 -12.53 2.96
C SER A 56 21.79 -11.21 3.55
N ILE A 57 20.98 -10.16 3.43
CA ILE A 57 21.25 -8.91 4.13
C ILE A 57 20.69 -9.09 5.54
N ASN A 58 21.52 -8.91 6.56
CA ASN A 58 21.04 -8.79 7.93
C ASN A 58 20.18 -7.51 8.02
N VAL A 59 18.87 -7.68 8.00
CA VAL A 59 17.93 -6.58 8.12
C VAL A 59 17.73 -6.30 9.61
N ASN A 60 18.20 -5.13 10.05
CA ASN A 60 17.93 -4.67 11.40
C ASN A 60 16.42 -4.42 11.55
N ARG A 61 15.79 -5.15 12.46
CA ARG A 61 14.37 -5.00 12.79
C ARG A 61 14.20 -3.98 13.90
N THR A 62 13.28 -3.05 13.75
CA THR A 62 12.90 -2.11 14.82
C THR A 62 11.92 -2.81 15.75
N LYS A 63 12.29 -2.93 17.02
CA LYS A 63 11.45 -3.53 18.06
C LYS A 63 10.65 -2.44 18.76
N THR A 64 9.44 -2.78 19.15
CA THR A 64 8.61 -2.03 20.10
C THR A 64 8.73 -2.68 21.48
N GLU A 65 8.21 -2.04 22.52
CA GLU A 65 8.10 -2.65 23.86
C GLU A 65 7.01 -3.73 23.94
N MET A 66 6.19 -3.86 22.90
CA MET A 66 5.11 -4.83 22.81
C MET A 66 5.64 -6.16 22.28
N GLU A 67 6.00 -7.09 23.17
CA GLU A 67 6.58 -8.39 22.80
C GLU A 67 5.69 -9.17 21.83
N GLU A 68 4.36 -9.16 22.02
CA GLU A 68 3.44 -9.89 21.16
C GLU A 68 3.38 -9.28 19.74
N PHE A 69 3.42 -7.95 19.63
CA PHE A 69 3.51 -7.27 18.35
C PHE A 69 4.82 -7.65 17.62
N ASN A 70 5.95 -7.58 18.33
CA ASN A 70 7.24 -8.01 17.78
C ASN A 70 7.23 -9.48 17.35
N ARG A 71 6.62 -10.37 18.16
CA ARG A 71 6.51 -11.80 17.89
C ARG A 71 5.75 -12.06 16.59
N VAL A 72 4.60 -11.41 16.41
CA VAL A 72 3.77 -11.53 15.19
C VAL A 72 4.54 -11.02 13.98
N LEU A 73 5.33 -9.97 14.12
CA LEU A 73 6.18 -9.41 13.06
C LEU A 73 7.49 -10.20 12.84
N GLY A 74 7.68 -11.34 13.51
CA GLY A 74 8.90 -12.13 13.38
C GLY A 74 10.14 -11.47 13.96
N GLY A 75 9.99 -10.64 14.99
CA GLY A 75 11.05 -9.98 15.74
C GLY A 75 11.13 -8.46 15.60
N GLY A 76 10.13 -7.82 15.00
CA GLY A 76 10.01 -6.38 14.85
C GLY A 76 9.76 -5.90 13.43
N VAL A 77 9.57 -4.60 13.26
CA VAL A 77 9.28 -3.96 11.97
C VAL A 77 10.52 -3.99 11.07
N VAL A 78 10.33 -4.45 9.84
CA VAL A 78 11.39 -4.54 8.82
C VAL A 78 11.39 -3.30 7.94
N PRO A 79 12.53 -2.65 7.68
CA PRO A 79 12.60 -1.48 6.80
C PRO A 79 11.98 -1.71 5.43
N GLY A 80 11.08 -0.82 5.01
CA GLY A 80 10.35 -0.91 3.75
C GLY A 80 9.22 -1.95 3.73
N SER A 81 8.82 -2.46 4.91
CA SER A 81 7.67 -3.35 5.03
C SER A 81 6.34 -2.60 4.99
N LEU A 82 5.31 -3.31 4.58
CA LEU A 82 3.92 -2.90 4.69
C LEU A 82 3.24 -3.83 5.69
N VAL A 83 2.71 -3.29 6.78
CA VAL A 83 2.03 -4.04 7.85
C VAL A 83 0.55 -3.66 7.84
N LEU A 84 -0.30 -4.66 7.71
CA LEU A 84 -1.76 -4.50 7.79
C LEU A 84 -2.27 -5.06 9.12
N ILE A 85 -2.98 -4.22 9.87
CA ILE A 85 -3.68 -4.61 11.09
C ILE A 85 -5.18 -4.66 10.79
N GLY A 86 -5.76 -5.86 10.77
CA GLY A 86 -7.18 -6.07 10.50
C GLY A 86 -7.95 -6.49 11.75
N GLY A 87 -9.24 -6.19 11.78
CA GLY A 87 -10.14 -6.63 12.87
C GLY A 87 -11.46 -5.85 12.88
N ASP A 88 -12.39 -6.28 13.72
CA ASP A 88 -13.71 -5.67 13.84
C ASP A 88 -13.66 -4.21 14.34
N PRO A 89 -14.67 -3.41 14.03
CA PRO A 89 -14.82 -2.08 14.62
C PRO A 89 -14.81 -2.16 16.16
N GLY A 90 -14.13 -1.20 16.79
CA GLY A 90 -14.09 -1.09 18.27
C GLY A 90 -13.17 -2.08 18.99
N ILE A 91 -12.47 -3.00 18.30
CA ILE A 91 -11.57 -3.99 18.94
C ILE A 91 -10.26 -3.38 19.47
N GLY A 92 -9.99 -2.12 19.19
CA GLY A 92 -8.81 -1.42 19.70
C GLY A 92 -7.67 -1.23 18.70
N LYS A 93 -7.91 -1.38 17.39
CA LYS A 93 -6.88 -1.19 16.34
C LYS A 93 -6.21 0.19 16.40
N SER A 94 -6.99 1.27 16.42
CA SER A 94 -6.46 2.63 16.50
C SER A 94 -5.70 2.90 17.81
N THR A 95 -6.10 2.23 18.92
CA THR A 95 -5.36 2.32 20.20
C THR A 95 -4.02 1.60 20.07
N LEU A 96 -4.00 0.40 19.47
CA LEU A 96 -2.78 -0.34 19.21
C LEU A 96 -1.85 0.45 18.29
N LEU A 97 -2.37 1.00 17.18
CA LEU A 97 -1.58 1.82 16.26
C LEU A 97 -0.97 3.03 16.95
N LEU A 98 -1.74 3.75 17.76
CA LEU A 98 -1.25 4.92 18.47
C LEU A 98 -0.18 4.53 19.49
N GLN A 99 -0.37 3.43 20.23
CA GLN A 99 0.61 2.91 21.20
C GLN A 99 1.91 2.46 20.53
N VAL A 100 1.82 1.75 19.41
CA VAL A 100 3.00 1.37 18.59
C VAL A 100 3.70 2.62 18.08
N SER A 101 2.94 3.62 17.61
CA SER A 101 3.48 4.86 17.06
C SER A 101 4.25 5.69 18.08
N THR A 102 3.76 5.79 19.33
CA THR A 102 4.47 6.50 20.42
C THR A 102 5.80 5.81 20.76
N GLN A 103 5.84 4.48 20.71
CA GLN A 103 7.10 3.75 20.94
C GLN A 103 8.07 3.88 19.77
N LEU A 104 7.57 3.83 18.52
CA LEU A 104 8.40 4.00 17.35
C LEU A 104 8.97 5.41 17.20
N SER A 105 8.29 6.45 17.71
CA SER A 105 8.79 7.82 17.69
C SER A 105 10.04 8.04 18.55
N GLN A 106 10.32 7.16 19.49
CA GLN A 106 11.55 7.18 20.28
C GLN A 106 12.79 6.73 19.47
N VAL A 107 12.60 6.06 18.34
CA VAL A 107 13.69 5.48 17.55
C VAL A 107 13.71 5.98 16.10
N GLY A 108 12.74 6.78 15.70
CA GLY A 108 12.66 7.36 14.37
C GLY A 108 11.47 8.28 14.19
N THR A 109 11.44 8.99 13.07
CA THR A 109 10.37 9.93 12.74
C THR A 109 9.10 9.20 12.36
N VAL A 110 8.00 9.51 13.04
CA VAL A 110 6.67 8.94 12.79
C VAL A 110 5.75 9.99 12.16
N LEU A 111 5.10 9.64 11.05
CA LEU A 111 3.97 10.38 10.51
C LEU A 111 2.69 9.56 10.71
N TYR A 112 1.82 10.02 11.60
CA TYR A 112 0.52 9.41 11.87
C TYR A 112 -0.57 10.16 11.13
N VAL A 113 -1.20 9.51 10.17
CA VAL A 113 -2.29 10.06 9.35
C VAL A 113 -3.61 9.47 9.85
N SER A 114 -4.55 10.35 10.18
CA SER A 114 -5.91 9.93 10.55
C SER A 114 -6.95 10.63 9.69
N GLY A 115 -7.89 9.85 9.17
CA GLY A 115 -9.03 10.35 8.42
C GLY A 115 -10.33 10.40 9.23
N GLU A 116 -10.35 9.88 10.46
CA GLU A 116 -11.56 9.78 11.29
C GLU A 116 -11.53 10.74 12.47
N GLU A 117 -10.38 10.89 13.12
CA GLU A 117 -10.25 11.69 14.33
C GLU A 117 -9.50 12.99 14.09
N SER A 118 -9.89 14.05 14.82
CA SER A 118 -9.15 15.31 14.82
C SER A 118 -7.83 15.19 15.57
N ALA A 119 -6.87 16.07 15.24
CA ALA A 119 -5.58 16.12 15.89
C ALA A 119 -5.68 16.25 17.43
N GLN A 120 -6.68 17.01 17.93
CA GLN A 120 -6.92 17.21 19.35
C GLN A 120 -7.38 15.91 20.05
N GLN A 121 -8.26 15.13 19.39
CA GLN A 121 -8.75 13.87 19.94
C GLN A 121 -7.62 12.85 20.05
N ILE A 122 -6.82 12.74 18.99
CA ILE A 122 -5.67 11.83 18.97
C ILE A 122 -4.63 12.23 20.01
N LYS A 123 -4.35 13.53 20.15
CA LYS A 123 -3.43 14.03 21.18
C LYS A 123 -3.87 13.64 22.59
N LEU A 124 -5.16 13.87 22.92
CA LEU A 124 -5.73 13.49 24.23
C LEU A 124 -5.64 11.98 24.51
N ARG A 125 -5.71 11.15 23.47
CA ARG A 125 -5.53 9.70 23.61
C ARG A 125 -4.06 9.34 23.77
N ALA A 126 -3.18 9.94 23.00
CA ALA A 126 -1.74 9.69 23.06
C ALA A 126 -1.15 10.04 24.43
N GLU A 127 -1.55 11.17 25.03
CA GLU A 127 -1.14 11.58 26.38
C GLU A 127 -1.49 10.57 27.49
N ARG A 128 -2.47 9.69 27.24
CA ARG A 128 -2.84 8.61 28.17
C ARG A 128 -1.98 7.35 27.99
N LEU A 129 -1.28 7.24 26.87
CA LEU A 129 -0.51 6.05 26.51
C LEU A 129 0.98 6.18 26.86
N GLY A 130 1.46 7.37 27.19
CA GLY A 130 2.83 7.65 27.56
C GLY A 130 3.36 8.98 27.02
N ASP A 131 4.65 9.18 27.15
CA ASP A 131 5.33 10.37 26.66
C ASP A 131 5.36 10.36 25.12
N ILE A 132 5.04 11.50 24.53
CA ILE A 132 5.07 11.71 23.07
C ILE A 132 6.38 12.36 22.73
N ASP A 133 7.15 11.73 21.85
CA ASP A 133 8.42 12.28 21.37
C ASP A 133 8.18 13.46 20.39
N SER A 134 9.17 14.34 20.26
CA SER A 134 9.16 15.47 19.32
C SER A 134 9.11 15.05 17.86
N GLU A 135 9.54 13.83 17.54
CA GLU A 135 9.56 13.26 16.19
C GLU A 135 8.25 12.57 15.79
N PHE A 136 7.17 12.80 16.54
CA PHE A 136 5.82 12.32 16.25
C PHE A 136 5.01 13.42 15.55
N TYR A 137 4.80 13.26 14.25
CA TYR A 137 3.97 14.14 13.42
C TYR A 137 2.57 13.57 13.26
N LEU A 138 1.57 14.40 13.49
CA LEU A 138 0.16 14.05 13.35
C LEU A 138 -0.45 14.83 12.20
N TYR A 139 -1.14 14.13 11.28
CA TYR A 139 -1.75 14.71 10.11
C TYR A 139 -3.21 14.23 9.95
N ALA A 140 -4.16 15.15 10.13
CA ALA A 140 -5.58 14.87 9.93
C ALA A 140 -5.92 15.12 8.44
N GLU A 141 -5.91 14.09 7.62
CA GLU A 141 -6.08 14.18 6.17
C GLU A 141 -6.65 12.88 5.59
N THR A 142 -7.40 13.00 4.50
CA THR A 142 -8.01 11.87 3.77
C THR A 142 -7.55 11.78 2.31
N ASN A 143 -6.87 12.79 1.79
CA ASN A 143 -6.40 12.81 0.41
C ASN A 143 -5.01 12.17 0.30
N MET A 144 -4.89 11.09 -0.48
CA MET A 144 -3.64 10.35 -0.66
C MET A 144 -2.52 11.21 -1.29
N GLN A 145 -2.83 12.15 -2.19
CA GLN A 145 -1.83 13.04 -2.78
C GLN A 145 -1.23 13.99 -1.73
N SER A 146 -2.07 14.51 -0.82
CA SER A 146 -1.61 15.34 0.31
C SER A 146 -0.72 14.53 1.26
N VAL A 147 -1.12 13.29 1.56
CA VAL A 147 -0.31 12.37 2.38
C VAL A 147 1.05 12.12 1.72
N ARG A 148 1.08 11.86 0.42
CA ARG A 148 2.31 11.65 -0.34
C ARG A 148 3.25 12.86 -0.28
N ALA A 149 2.70 14.07 -0.49
CA ALA A 149 3.49 15.30 -0.41
C ALA A 149 4.14 15.49 0.97
N GLU A 150 3.42 15.17 2.05
CA GLU A 150 3.97 15.24 3.41
C GLU A 150 5.01 14.13 3.69
N VAL A 151 4.82 12.93 3.16
CA VAL A 151 5.84 11.86 3.22
C VAL A 151 7.12 12.28 2.51
N GLU A 152 7.02 12.91 1.34
CA GLU A 152 8.18 13.41 0.59
C GLU A 152 8.88 14.56 1.32
N ARG A 153 8.14 15.42 2.03
CA ARG A 153 8.67 16.56 2.81
C ARG A 153 9.32 16.13 4.11
N ILE A 154 8.64 15.27 4.90
CA ILE A 154 9.08 14.85 6.24
C ILE A 154 10.09 13.71 6.15
N GLN A 155 9.95 12.83 5.14
CA GLN A 155 10.72 11.58 4.98
C GLN A 155 10.68 10.70 6.25
N PRO A 156 9.48 10.34 6.74
CA PRO A 156 9.35 9.60 7.98
C PRO A 156 9.93 8.20 7.88
N ASP A 157 10.46 7.69 8.99
CA ASP A 157 10.85 6.28 9.11
C ASP A 157 9.63 5.36 9.19
N PHE A 158 8.53 5.88 9.76
CA PHE A 158 7.27 5.15 9.94
C PHE A 158 6.09 6.00 9.50
N LEU A 159 5.32 5.49 8.54
CA LEU A 159 4.04 6.04 8.12
C LEU A 159 2.91 5.19 8.68
N ILE A 160 2.05 5.79 9.47
CA ILE A 160 0.89 5.12 10.10
C ILE A 160 -0.38 5.68 9.47
N ILE A 161 -1.29 4.82 9.05
CA ILE A 161 -2.59 5.21 8.45
C ILE A 161 -3.74 4.62 9.28
N ASP A 162 -4.54 5.48 9.89
CA ASP A 162 -5.69 5.13 10.73
C ASP A 162 -6.96 5.85 10.22
N SER A 163 -7.80 5.26 9.38
CA SER A 163 -7.75 3.94 8.75
C SER A 163 -7.57 4.08 7.22
N ILE A 164 -7.14 3.01 6.55
CA ILE A 164 -7.02 3.03 5.08
C ILE A 164 -8.35 3.29 4.38
N GLN A 165 -9.47 2.94 5.00
CA GLN A 165 -10.81 3.14 4.46
C GLN A 165 -11.20 4.61 4.35
N THR A 166 -10.55 5.49 5.09
CA THR A 166 -10.80 6.94 5.09
C THR A 166 -9.94 7.68 4.07
N ILE A 167 -8.90 7.04 3.57
CA ILE A 167 -8.01 7.64 2.57
C ILE A 167 -8.60 7.45 1.17
N MET A 168 -8.55 8.51 0.37
CA MET A 168 -9.02 8.54 -1.00
C MET A 168 -7.92 8.93 -1.97
N SER A 169 -7.80 8.17 -3.05
CA SER A 169 -7.04 8.60 -4.22
C SER A 169 -7.97 9.33 -5.19
N PRO A 170 -7.74 10.62 -5.49
CA PRO A 170 -8.61 11.41 -6.38
C PRO A 170 -8.54 10.94 -7.84
N GLU A 171 -7.57 10.13 -8.20
CA GLU A 171 -7.38 9.64 -9.56
C GLU A 171 -8.37 8.52 -9.93
N ILE A 172 -9.07 7.97 -8.92
CA ILE A 172 -9.98 6.85 -9.10
C ILE A 172 -11.40 7.23 -8.75
N SER A 173 -12.31 6.91 -9.65
CA SER A 173 -13.74 7.04 -9.39
C SER A 173 -14.19 5.97 -8.37
N GLY A 174 -14.80 6.40 -7.30
CA GLY A 174 -15.35 5.51 -6.27
C GLY A 174 -15.63 6.24 -4.97
N VAL A 175 -16.53 5.69 -4.20
CA VAL A 175 -16.83 6.22 -2.86
C VAL A 175 -15.72 5.83 -1.89
N GLN A 176 -15.43 6.70 -0.94
CA GLN A 176 -14.53 6.45 0.18
C GLN A 176 -14.81 5.09 0.82
N GLY A 177 -13.78 4.31 1.11
CA GLY A 177 -13.91 2.98 1.69
C GLY A 177 -14.36 1.88 0.73
N SER A 178 -14.61 2.18 -0.56
CA SER A 178 -14.88 1.15 -1.56
C SER A 178 -13.65 0.28 -1.80
N VAL A 179 -13.88 -0.97 -2.21
CA VAL A 179 -12.80 -1.94 -2.48
C VAL A 179 -11.79 -1.41 -3.52
N SER A 180 -12.27 -0.66 -4.52
CA SER A 180 -11.41 -0.04 -5.54
C SER A 180 -10.49 1.01 -4.93
N GLN A 181 -11.00 1.90 -4.07
CA GLN A 181 -10.24 2.93 -3.38
C GLN A 181 -9.21 2.31 -2.43
N VAL A 182 -9.63 1.38 -1.56
CA VAL A 182 -8.73 0.69 -0.61
C VAL A 182 -7.60 -0.03 -1.35
N ARG A 183 -7.92 -0.72 -2.45
CA ARG A 183 -6.93 -1.44 -3.27
C ARG A 183 -5.88 -0.49 -3.86
N GLU A 184 -6.31 0.63 -4.40
CA GLU A 184 -5.40 1.59 -5.04
C GLU A 184 -4.53 2.31 -4.02
N VAL A 185 -5.14 2.83 -2.95
CA VAL A 185 -4.41 3.45 -1.84
C VAL A 185 -3.37 2.48 -1.27
N THR A 186 -3.73 1.20 -1.11
CA THR A 186 -2.76 0.17 -0.68
C THR A 186 -1.61 0.00 -1.67
N ALA A 187 -1.88 0.04 -2.98
CA ALA A 187 -0.84 -0.06 -4.00
C ALA A 187 0.10 1.15 -3.98
N GLU A 188 -0.44 2.36 -3.80
CA GLU A 188 0.36 3.59 -3.63
C GLU A 188 1.22 3.54 -2.37
N LEU A 189 0.66 3.11 -1.23
CA LEU A 189 1.40 2.95 0.04
C LEU A 189 2.52 1.91 -0.09
N MET A 190 2.26 0.80 -0.78
CA MET A 190 3.28 -0.21 -1.07
C MET A 190 4.41 0.36 -1.94
N GLN A 191 4.08 1.21 -2.90
CA GLN A 191 5.07 1.90 -3.70
C GLN A 191 5.89 2.87 -2.84
N LEU A 192 5.27 3.66 -1.98
CA LEU A 192 5.95 4.57 -1.06
C LEU A 192 6.93 3.81 -0.14
N ALA A 193 6.51 2.67 0.41
CA ALA A 193 7.38 1.85 1.25
C ALA A 193 8.63 1.32 0.52
N LYS A 194 8.54 1.06 -0.79
CA LYS A 194 9.62 0.43 -1.58
C LYS A 194 10.46 1.41 -2.39
N THR A 195 9.92 2.57 -2.77
CA THR A 195 10.57 3.50 -3.72
C THR A 195 11.33 4.65 -3.09
N ASN A 196 11.19 4.88 -1.80
CA ASN A 196 11.95 5.94 -1.15
C ASN A 196 13.44 5.62 -1.21
N ASN A 197 14.04 6.11 -2.30
CA ASN A 197 15.45 6.00 -2.63
C ASN A 197 16.29 6.72 -1.57
N ILE A 198 17.28 6.01 -1.10
CA ILE A 198 18.63 6.43 -0.76
C ILE A 198 19.01 6.47 0.72
N ARG A 199 18.13 6.66 1.73
CA ARG A 199 18.60 6.59 3.14
C ARG A 199 17.64 5.96 4.15
N THR A 200 16.34 6.09 3.98
CA THR A 200 15.37 5.48 4.89
C THR A 200 14.23 4.86 4.07
N LYS A 201 14.05 3.55 4.20
CA LYS A 201 12.86 2.89 3.67
C LYS A 201 11.74 3.16 4.67
N THR A 202 10.73 3.92 4.25
CA THR A 202 9.56 4.19 5.09
C THR A 202 8.80 2.90 5.36
N ASN A 203 8.57 2.62 6.64
CA ASN A 203 7.73 1.51 7.05
C ASN A 203 6.28 1.98 7.07
N VAL A 204 5.39 1.26 6.40
CA VAL A 204 3.98 1.61 6.35
C VAL A 204 3.20 0.63 7.23
N ILE A 205 2.46 1.16 8.20
CA ILE A 205 1.55 0.40 9.04
C ILE A 205 0.17 1.03 8.92
N PHE A 206 -0.85 0.24 8.59
CA PHE A 206 -2.20 0.75 8.50
C PHE A 206 -3.23 -0.25 9.00
N ASP A 207 -4.40 0.25 9.38
CA ASP A 207 -5.51 -0.59 9.78
C ASP A 207 -6.62 -0.65 8.74
N VAL A 208 -7.39 -1.73 8.81
CA VAL A 208 -8.59 -1.95 8.03
C VAL A 208 -9.66 -2.59 8.89
N CYS A 209 -10.90 -2.16 8.70
CA CYS A 209 -12.05 -2.79 9.30
C CYS A 209 -12.44 -4.04 8.50
N LEU A 210 -12.33 -5.23 9.09
CA LEU A 210 -12.73 -6.49 8.48
C LEU A 210 -14.03 -6.97 9.11
N PHE A 211 -15.11 -6.99 8.35
CA PHE A 211 -16.42 -7.47 8.82
C PHE A 211 -16.51 -8.99 9.02
N LEU A 212 -15.46 -9.75 8.75
CA LEU A 212 -15.50 -11.21 8.71
C LEU A 212 -14.70 -11.94 9.80
N PHE A 213 -13.93 -11.21 10.62
CA PHE A 213 -13.09 -11.85 11.65
C PHE A 213 -13.23 -11.15 13.00
N SER A 214 -13.59 -11.91 14.01
CA SER A 214 -13.76 -11.44 15.41
C SER A 214 -12.44 -11.28 16.18
N LYS A 215 -11.29 -11.22 15.50
CA LYS A 215 -9.97 -11.10 16.11
C LYS A 215 -9.10 -10.12 15.33
N ILE A 216 -8.16 -9.48 16.00
CA ILE A 216 -7.11 -8.70 15.35
C ILE A 216 -6.26 -9.66 14.51
N VAL A 217 -6.15 -9.38 13.22
CA VAL A 217 -5.30 -10.11 12.29
C VAL A 217 -4.24 -9.16 11.77
N CYS A 218 -2.98 -9.54 11.93
CA CYS A 218 -1.85 -8.77 11.42
C CYS A 218 -1.26 -9.51 10.20
N PHE A 219 -1.20 -8.85 9.07
CA PHE A 219 -0.54 -9.33 7.86
C PHE A 219 0.69 -8.48 7.58
N ILE A 220 1.78 -9.15 7.26
CA ILE A 220 3.03 -8.49 6.84
C ILE A 220 3.19 -8.78 5.35
N ILE A 221 3.37 -7.72 4.56
CA ILE A 221 3.69 -7.80 3.15
C ILE A 221 5.11 -7.24 2.99
N TYR A 222 6.03 -8.10 2.57
CA TYR A 222 7.41 -7.75 2.31
C TYR A 222 7.62 -7.29 0.87
#